data_c4fb07a7a51c687a1c5eaf699e8e6c22
#
_entry.id   c4fb07a7a51c687a1c5eaf699e8e6c22
#
_cell.length_a   1.000
_cell.length_b   1.000
_cell.length_c   1.000
_cell.angle_alpha   90.00
_cell.angle_beta   90.00
_cell.angle_gamma   90.00
#
_symmetry.space_group_name_H-M   'P 1'
#
loop_
_entity.id
_entity.type
_entity.pdbx_description
1 polymer ?
#
loop_
_entity_poly.entity_id
_entity_poly.type
_entity_poly.pdbx_seq_one_letter_code
_entity_poly.pdbx_strand_id
1 'polypeptide(L)'
;MSGATGGQSDITTSEAVTLELPDADSTRALGAALARQLRAGDLVILTGDLGAGKTTLTQGIGAALHVRGQVASPTFIVAREHPALPREDGTRGPGLVHVDAYRLGGLSELDALDLDSSLGDSVTVVEWGRGLAEALADDRLEIDLERPRGAAPSFDPGVTTEEDPEAGTRKVTIRAVGQRWAGVDLGALLS
;
A
#
# COMPACT_ATOMS: atom_id res chain seq x y z
N MET A 1 -7.41 35.20 32.05
CA MET A 1 -7.05 35.14 30.60
C MET A 1 -5.94 34.13 30.47
N SER A 2 -6.29 32.90 30.14
CA SER A 2 -5.32 31.85 29.82
C SER A 2 -5.61 31.38 28.42
N GLY A 3 -4.73 31.80 27.47
CA GLY A 3 -4.76 31.35 26.10
C GLY A 3 -4.28 29.90 26.01
N ALA A 4 -5.15 29.00 25.62
CA ALA A 4 -4.78 27.67 25.19
C ALA A 4 -4.17 27.79 23.78
N THR A 5 -2.86 27.72 23.71
CA THR A 5 -2.13 27.55 22.45
C THR A 5 -2.35 26.09 22.02
N GLY A 6 -3.26 25.87 21.08
CA GLY A 6 -3.39 24.61 20.38
C GLY A 6 -2.09 24.33 19.64
N GLY A 7 -1.33 23.35 20.13
CA GLY A 7 -0.17 22.82 19.44
C GLY A 7 -0.64 22.14 18.16
N GLN A 8 -0.45 22.79 17.03
CA GLN A 8 -0.54 22.20 15.72
C GLN A 8 0.69 21.30 15.63
N SER A 9 0.50 19.99 15.71
CA SER A 9 1.57 19.03 15.45
C SER A 9 1.96 19.18 14.00
N ASP A 10 3.15 19.73 13.73
CA ASP A 10 3.73 19.76 12.40
C ASP A 10 3.91 18.31 11.93
N ILE A 11 3.02 17.86 11.06
CA ILE A 11 3.11 16.54 10.44
C ILE A 11 4.33 16.60 9.51
N THR A 12 5.41 15.94 9.93
CA THR A 12 6.63 15.85 9.14
C THR A 12 6.34 14.96 7.92
N THR A 13 6.41 15.53 6.73
CA THR A 13 6.32 14.77 5.47
C THR A 13 7.71 14.71 4.86
N SER A 14 8.18 13.51 4.53
CA SER A 14 9.45 13.34 3.81
C SER A 14 9.30 13.76 2.33
N GLU A 15 10.44 14.06 1.70
CA GLU A 15 10.48 14.25 0.25
C GLU A 15 9.95 12.99 -0.46
N ALA A 16 9.14 13.16 -1.49
CA ALA A 16 8.57 12.06 -2.25
C ALA A 16 9.65 11.38 -3.10
N VAL A 17 9.72 10.07 -3.05
CA VAL A 17 10.59 9.25 -3.88
C VAL A 17 9.80 8.70 -5.05
N THR A 18 10.32 8.85 -6.27
CA THR A 18 9.69 8.32 -7.48
C THR A 18 10.58 7.25 -8.11
N LEU A 19 9.98 6.13 -8.45
CA LEU A 19 10.61 4.96 -9.06
C LEU A 19 9.87 4.56 -10.34
N GLU A 20 10.59 4.02 -11.30
CA GLU A 20 10.01 3.37 -12.49
C GLU A 20 10.20 1.86 -12.37
N LEU A 21 9.12 1.12 -12.49
CA LEU A 21 9.08 -0.33 -12.41
C LEU A 21 8.69 -0.91 -13.76
N PRO A 22 9.56 -1.66 -14.44
CA PRO A 22 9.32 -2.12 -15.79
C PRO A 22 8.17 -3.11 -15.93
N ASP A 23 7.87 -3.88 -14.88
CA ASP A 23 6.94 -5.00 -14.91
C ASP A 23 6.31 -5.29 -13.54
N ALA A 24 5.47 -6.33 -13.49
CA ALA A 24 4.81 -6.77 -12.26
C ALA A 24 5.79 -7.40 -11.26
N ASP A 25 6.86 -8.06 -11.72
CA ASP A 25 7.85 -8.65 -10.83
C ASP A 25 8.64 -7.58 -10.08
N SER A 26 9.00 -6.50 -10.76
CA SER A 26 9.59 -5.31 -10.13
C SER A 26 8.65 -4.67 -9.12
N THR A 27 7.34 -4.67 -9.40
CA THR A 27 6.33 -4.18 -8.46
C THR A 27 6.25 -5.07 -7.20
N ARG A 28 6.29 -6.40 -7.35
CA ARG A 28 6.38 -7.34 -6.23
C ARG A 28 7.68 -7.17 -5.45
N ALA A 29 8.80 -6.96 -6.15
CA ALA A 29 10.10 -6.72 -5.52
C ALA A 29 10.10 -5.44 -4.67
N LEU A 30 9.49 -4.36 -5.16
CA LEU A 30 9.29 -3.14 -4.37
C LEU A 30 8.44 -3.42 -3.11
N GLY A 31 7.35 -4.18 -3.24
CA GLY A 31 6.53 -4.62 -2.10
C GLY A 31 7.35 -5.37 -1.06
N ALA A 32 8.21 -6.29 -1.50
CA ALA A 32 9.10 -7.05 -0.62
C ALA A 32 10.16 -6.16 0.05
N ALA A 33 10.67 -5.15 -0.66
CA ALA A 33 11.61 -4.18 -0.10
C ALA A 33 10.94 -3.30 0.97
N LEU A 34 9.72 -2.81 0.70
CA LEU A 34 8.92 -2.06 1.66
C LEU A 34 8.65 -2.88 2.93
N ALA A 35 8.31 -4.16 2.78
CA ALA A 35 8.02 -5.04 3.91
C ALA A 35 9.17 -5.14 4.93
N ARG A 36 10.40 -4.98 4.49
CA ARG A 36 11.58 -4.95 5.39
C ARG A 36 11.62 -3.71 6.31
N GLN A 37 10.94 -2.64 5.90
CA GLN A 37 10.82 -1.40 6.68
C GLN A 37 9.54 -1.35 7.51
N LEU A 38 8.53 -2.15 7.12
CA LEU A 38 7.23 -2.20 7.77
C LEU A 38 7.27 -3.03 9.06
N ARG A 39 6.49 -2.58 10.04
CA ARG A 39 6.28 -3.24 11.32
C ARG A 39 4.81 -3.19 11.72
N ALA A 40 4.43 -3.93 12.75
CA ALA A 40 3.09 -3.89 13.31
C ALA A 40 2.69 -2.45 13.66
N GLY A 41 1.47 -2.08 13.30
CA GLY A 41 0.94 -0.73 13.46
C GLY A 41 1.15 0.21 12.27
N ASP A 42 1.97 -0.16 11.29
CA ASP A 42 2.20 0.69 10.11
C ASP A 42 1.00 0.64 9.15
N LEU A 43 0.64 1.81 8.61
CA LEU A 43 -0.38 2.00 7.60
C LEU A 43 0.24 2.34 6.24
N VAL A 44 -0.21 1.67 5.19
CA VAL A 44 0.15 1.94 3.79
C VAL A 44 -1.12 2.23 3.00
N ILE A 45 -1.18 3.39 2.37
CA ILE A 45 -2.30 3.82 1.53
C ILE A 45 -1.87 3.73 0.07
N LEU A 46 -2.58 2.92 -0.72
CA LEU A 46 -2.30 2.73 -2.14
C LEU A 46 -3.34 3.45 -2.99
N THR A 47 -2.87 4.26 -3.93
CA THR A 47 -3.68 4.99 -4.89
C THR A 47 -3.22 4.67 -6.31
N GLY A 48 -4.14 4.68 -7.24
CA GLY A 48 -3.87 4.43 -8.67
C GLY A 48 -5.08 3.83 -9.37
N ASP A 49 -5.13 3.95 -10.69
CA ASP A 49 -6.20 3.43 -11.53
C ASP A 49 -6.35 1.90 -11.40
N LEU A 50 -7.45 1.36 -11.92
CA LEU A 50 -7.64 -0.07 -12.06
C LEU A 50 -6.49 -0.66 -12.92
N GLY A 51 -5.87 -1.73 -12.44
CA GLY A 51 -4.73 -2.36 -13.11
C GLY A 51 -3.39 -1.63 -12.92
N ALA A 52 -3.31 -0.59 -12.09
CA ALA A 52 -2.04 0.11 -11.82
C ALA A 52 -1.01 -0.73 -11.05
N GLY A 53 -1.42 -1.84 -10.40
CA GLY A 53 -0.52 -2.75 -9.68
C GLY A 53 -0.62 -2.67 -8.16
N LYS A 54 -1.67 -2.06 -7.60
CA LYS A 54 -1.87 -1.96 -6.13
C LYS A 54 -1.86 -3.33 -5.46
N THR A 55 -2.68 -4.26 -5.96
CA THR A 55 -2.73 -5.63 -5.44
C THR A 55 -1.41 -6.37 -5.66
N THR A 56 -0.72 -6.14 -6.79
CA THR A 56 0.60 -6.72 -7.09
C THR A 56 1.64 -6.26 -6.06
N LEU A 57 1.63 -4.98 -5.70
CA LEU A 57 2.49 -4.44 -4.64
C LEU A 57 2.16 -5.08 -3.28
N THR A 58 0.86 -5.19 -2.96
CA THR A 58 0.39 -5.83 -1.72
C THR A 58 0.78 -7.31 -1.64
N GLN A 59 0.77 -8.03 -2.77
CA GLN A 59 1.27 -9.41 -2.86
C GLN A 59 2.75 -9.50 -2.48
N GLY A 60 3.57 -8.57 -2.98
CA GLY A 60 4.99 -8.49 -2.61
C GLY A 60 5.20 -8.23 -1.12
N ILE A 61 4.42 -7.32 -0.54
CA ILE A 61 4.43 -7.07 0.91
C ILE A 61 4.06 -8.34 1.68
N GLY A 62 2.93 -8.97 1.36
CA GLY A 62 2.44 -10.16 2.07
C GLY A 62 3.38 -11.36 1.99
N ALA A 63 3.99 -11.58 0.82
CA ALA A 63 4.99 -12.63 0.64
C ALA A 63 6.22 -12.41 1.54
N ALA A 64 6.73 -11.19 1.61
CA ALA A 64 7.91 -10.85 2.41
C ALA A 64 7.61 -10.81 3.93
N LEU A 65 6.40 -10.43 4.33
CA LEU A 65 5.94 -10.56 5.72
C LEU A 65 5.71 -12.01 6.14
N HIS A 66 5.70 -12.95 5.19
CA HIS A 66 5.45 -14.37 5.43
C HIS A 66 4.06 -14.61 6.05
N VAL A 67 3.03 -14.09 5.40
CA VAL A 67 1.65 -14.24 5.86
C VAL A 67 0.96 -15.46 5.25
N ARG A 68 -0.11 -15.94 5.91
CA ARG A 68 -0.89 -17.09 5.48
C ARG A 68 -1.79 -16.74 4.30
N GLY A 69 -1.84 -17.63 3.32
CA GLY A 69 -2.78 -17.58 2.21
C GLY A 69 -2.32 -16.68 1.07
N GLN A 70 -3.11 -16.66 0.01
CA GLN A 70 -2.83 -15.84 -1.16
C GLN A 70 -3.41 -14.44 -0.97
N VAL A 71 -2.57 -13.43 -1.13
CA VAL A 71 -3.01 -12.04 -1.18
C VAL A 71 -3.63 -11.80 -2.56
N ALA A 72 -4.93 -11.53 -2.57
CA ALA A 72 -5.70 -11.19 -3.76
C ALA A 72 -6.60 -10.00 -3.44
N SER A 73 -6.99 -9.21 -4.46
CA SER A 73 -7.89 -8.08 -4.24
C SER A 73 -9.16 -8.53 -3.52
N PRO A 74 -9.54 -7.89 -2.42
CA PRO A 74 -10.74 -8.23 -1.66
C PRO A 74 -12.01 -7.70 -2.32
N THR A 75 -12.19 -7.97 -3.62
CA THR A 75 -13.22 -7.38 -4.51
C THR A 75 -14.66 -7.52 -3.98
N PHE A 76 -14.93 -8.54 -3.19
CA PHE A 76 -16.25 -8.80 -2.58
C PHE A 76 -16.25 -8.69 -1.06
N ILE A 77 -15.08 -8.72 -0.45
CA ILE A 77 -14.86 -8.62 1.00
C ILE A 77 -14.00 -7.38 1.20
N VAL A 78 -14.53 -6.35 1.82
CA VAL A 78 -13.87 -5.04 1.96
C VAL A 78 -12.52 -5.14 2.68
N ALA A 79 -12.38 -6.06 3.64
CA ALA A 79 -11.13 -6.29 4.37
C ALA A 79 -10.83 -7.78 4.50
N ARG A 80 -9.55 -8.16 4.42
CA ARG A 80 -9.06 -9.51 4.64
C ARG A 80 -7.83 -9.49 5.54
N GLU A 81 -7.86 -10.30 6.57
CA GLU A 81 -6.72 -10.53 7.45
C GLU A 81 -5.89 -11.73 6.97
N HIS A 82 -4.58 -11.55 6.96
CA HIS A 82 -3.59 -12.58 6.66
C HIS A 82 -2.66 -12.72 7.87
N PRO A 83 -2.90 -13.70 8.75
CA PRO A 83 -2.04 -13.92 9.91
C PRO A 83 -0.61 -14.28 9.51
N ALA A 84 0.38 -13.79 10.27
CA ALA A 84 1.76 -14.19 10.05
C ALA A 84 1.98 -15.68 10.33
N LEU A 85 2.74 -16.35 9.46
CA LEU A 85 3.22 -17.71 9.67
C LEU A 85 4.46 -17.70 10.59
N PRO A 86 4.69 -18.77 11.36
CA PRO A 86 5.93 -18.90 12.10
C PRO A 86 7.12 -19.02 11.15
N ARG A 87 8.23 -18.36 11.51
CA ARG A 87 9.52 -18.50 10.83
C ARG A 87 10.23 -19.76 11.35
N GLU A 88 11.33 -20.16 10.70
CA GLU A 88 12.13 -21.33 11.08
C GLU A 88 12.65 -21.25 12.54
N ASP A 89 12.93 -20.05 13.02
CA ASP A 89 13.35 -19.78 14.40
C ASP A 89 12.17 -19.72 15.42
N GLY A 90 10.94 -19.99 14.96
CA GLY A 90 9.72 -19.94 15.77
C GLY A 90 9.15 -18.54 16.00
N THR A 91 9.83 -17.49 15.57
CA THR A 91 9.31 -16.11 15.66
C THR A 91 8.20 -15.87 14.64
N ARG A 92 7.40 -14.83 14.86
CA ARG A 92 6.39 -14.34 13.89
C ARG A 92 6.63 -12.86 13.63
N GLY A 93 6.50 -12.48 12.36
CA GLY A 93 6.43 -11.07 11.98
C GLY A 93 5.02 -10.51 12.21
N PRO A 94 4.77 -9.27 11.74
CA PRO A 94 3.41 -8.74 11.73
C PRO A 94 2.53 -9.49 10.73
N GLY A 95 1.22 -9.55 11.01
CA GLY A 95 0.22 -9.94 10.04
C GLY A 95 0.04 -8.86 8.97
N LEU A 96 -0.86 -9.12 8.02
CA LEU A 96 -1.27 -8.17 7.01
C LEU A 96 -2.79 -8.03 7.04
N VAL A 97 -3.28 -6.82 7.17
CA VAL A 97 -4.68 -6.46 6.92
C VAL A 97 -4.76 -5.77 5.56
N HIS A 98 -5.47 -6.39 4.62
CA HIS A 98 -5.64 -5.88 3.27
C HIS A 98 -7.07 -5.37 3.08
N VAL A 99 -7.23 -4.08 2.82
CA VAL A 99 -8.51 -3.39 2.67
C VAL A 99 -8.63 -2.86 1.25
N ASP A 100 -9.81 -3.00 0.63
CA ASP A 100 -10.18 -2.33 -0.61
C ASP A 100 -11.29 -1.30 -0.32
N ALA A 101 -10.92 -0.04 -0.28
CA ALA A 101 -11.82 1.06 0.04
C ALA A 101 -12.61 1.59 -1.16
N TYR A 102 -12.47 1.00 -2.36
CA TYR A 102 -13.13 1.47 -3.60
C TYR A 102 -14.65 1.59 -3.47
N ARG A 103 -15.28 0.74 -2.65
CA ARG A 103 -16.73 0.70 -2.44
C ARG A 103 -17.19 1.34 -1.14
N LEU A 104 -16.27 1.84 -0.31
CA LEU A 104 -16.62 2.49 0.94
C LEU A 104 -17.15 3.91 0.65
N GLY A 105 -18.33 4.21 1.18
CA GLY A 105 -18.97 5.51 1.02
C GLY A 105 -18.47 6.60 1.97
N GLY A 106 -17.59 6.26 2.93
CA GLY A 106 -17.06 7.21 3.89
C GLY A 106 -16.37 6.59 5.10
N LEU A 107 -15.90 7.46 6.00
CA LEU A 107 -15.18 7.07 7.22
C LEU A 107 -16.00 6.13 8.12
N SER A 108 -17.31 6.33 8.24
CA SER A 108 -18.17 5.49 9.08
C SER A 108 -18.21 4.03 8.63
N GLU A 109 -18.08 3.78 7.33
CA GLU A 109 -18.02 2.41 6.81
C GLU A 109 -16.62 1.80 7.02
N LEU A 110 -15.57 2.62 6.95
CA LEU A 110 -14.22 2.20 7.29
C LEU A 110 -14.10 1.85 8.80
N ASP A 111 -14.65 2.69 9.66
CA ASP A 111 -14.70 2.46 11.12
C ASP A 111 -15.50 1.18 11.46
N ALA A 112 -16.57 0.91 10.71
CA ALA A 112 -17.38 -0.30 10.90
C ALA A 112 -16.65 -1.63 10.59
N LEU A 113 -15.48 -1.56 9.95
CA LEU A 113 -14.63 -2.75 9.73
C LEU A 113 -13.89 -3.21 11.00
N ASP A 114 -13.97 -2.44 12.09
CA ASP A 114 -13.33 -2.72 13.39
C ASP A 114 -11.83 -3.09 13.25
N LEU A 115 -11.13 -2.33 12.41
CA LEU A 115 -9.72 -2.57 12.12
C LEU A 115 -8.82 -2.30 13.35
N ASP A 116 -9.32 -1.54 14.33
CA ASP A 116 -8.56 -1.13 15.52
C ASP A 116 -7.99 -2.32 16.30
N SER A 117 -8.71 -3.43 16.32
CA SER A 117 -8.26 -4.66 16.99
C SER A 117 -7.07 -5.33 16.30
N SER A 118 -6.92 -5.15 14.99
CA SER A 118 -5.88 -5.78 14.16
C SER A 118 -4.73 -4.82 13.81
N LEU A 119 -4.96 -3.49 13.90
CA LEU A 119 -3.96 -2.47 13.54
C LEU A 119 -2.68 -2.60 14.38
N GLY A 120 -2.79 -2.91 15.67
CA GLY A 120 -1.64 -2.99 16.57
C GLY A 120 -0.65 -4.13 16.27
N ASP A 121 -1.13 -5.23 15.72
CA ASP A 121 -0.36 -6.47 15.49
C ASP A 121 -0.05 -6.74 14.01
N SER A 122 -0.57 -5.91 13.11
CA SER A 122 -0.49 -6.11 11.67
C SER A 122 0.00 -4.86 10.95
N VAL A 123 0.49 -5.05 9.74
CA VAL A 123 0.61 -3.98 8.73
C VAL A 123 -0.73 -3.86 8.04
N THR A 124 -1.25 -2.65 7.93
CA THR A 124 -2.50 -2.39 7.21
C THR A 124 -2.22 -1.76 5.85
N VAL A 125 -2.73 -2.38 4.79
CA VAL A 125 -2.65 -1.85 3.42
C VAL A 125 -4.05 -1.55 2.93
N VAL A 126 -4.29 -0.29 2.56
CA VAL A 126 -5.60 0.17 2.07
C VAL A 126 -5.48 0.60 0.61
N GLU A 127 -6.05 -0.19 -0.30
CA GLU A 127 -6.22 0.20 -1.70
C GLU A 127 -7.37 1.21 -1.83
N TRP A 128 -7.22 2.22 -2.68
CA TRP A 128 -8.18 3.32 -2.88
C TRP A 128 -8.43 4.16 -1.62
N GLY A 129 -7.46 4.17 -0.69
CA GLY A 129 -7.65 4.78 0.63
C GLY A 129 -7.49 6.30 0.69
N ARG A 130 -7.02 6.96 -0.39
CA ARG A 130 -6.80 8.41 -0.38
C ARG A 130 -8.08 9.19 -0.11
N GLY A 131 -8.00 10.16 0.81
CA GLY A 131 -9.14 10.95 1.26
C GLY A 131 -10.01 10.25 2.30
N LEU A 132 -9.63 9.02 2.73
CA LEU A 132 -10.39 8.22 3.67
C LEU A 132 -9.50 7.60 4.76
N ALA A 133 -8.48 6.86 4.35
CA ALA A 133 -7.66 6.06 5.27
C ALA A 133 -6.64 6.89 6.06
N GLU A 134 -6.40 8.13 5.70
CA GLU A 134 -5.51 9.05 6.44
C GLU A 134 -5.99 9.29 7.89
N ALA A 135 -7.28 9.09 8.15
CA ALA A 135 -7.85 9.21 9.49
C ALA A 135 -7.47 8.04 10.41
N LEU A 136 -7.00 6.91 9.88
CA LEU A 136 -6.63 5.72 10.67
C LEU A 136 -5.31 5.89 11.41
N ALA A 137 -4.36 6.68 10.88
CA ALA A 137 -3.06 6.88 11.51
C ALA A 137 -2.38 8.17 11.03
N ASP A 138 -1.73 8.86 11.97
CA ASP A 138 -0.89 10.03 11.67
C ASP A 138 0.39 9.61 10.93
N ASP A 139 0.98 8.49 11.32
CA ASP A 139 2.16 7.91 10.68
C ASP A 139 1.74 6.92 9.58
N ARG A 140 2.14 7.17 8.33
CA ARG A 140 1.75 6.33 7.20
C ARG A 140 2.68 6.45 6.00
N LEU A 141 2.61 5.48 5.10
CA LEU A 141 3.13 5.58 3.74
C LEU A 141 1.98 5.81 2.76
N GLU A 142 2.13 6.81 1.90
CA GLU A 142 1.23 7.07 0.78
C GLU A 142 1.95 6.71 -0.51
N ILE A 143 1.37 5.79 -1.28
CA ILE A 143 1.99 5.25 -2.50
C ILE A 143 1.03 5.43 -3.67
N ASP A 144 1.47 6.20 -4.64
CA ASP A 144 0.78 6.42 -5.91
C ASP A 144 1.37 5.52 -6.99
N LEU A 145 0.53 4.69 -7.60
CA LEU A 145 0.90 3.86 -8.74
C LEU A 145 0.22 4.39 -10.00
N GLU A 146 1.03 4.74 -10.98
CA GLU A 146 0.57 5.19 -12.28
C GLU A 146 1.06 4.21 -13.35
N ARG A 147 0.14 3.72 -14.17
CA ARG A 147 0.49 3.02 -15.41
C ARG A 147 0.45 4.04 -16.52
N PRO A 148 1.61 4.36 -17.19
CA PRO A 148 1.57 5.21 -18.35
C PRO A 148 0.64 4.57 -19.37
N ARG A 149 -0.38 5.30 -19.79
CA ARG A 149 -1.23 4.87 -20.91
C ARG A 149 -0.32 4.85 -22.12
N GLY A 150 -0.05 3.67 -22.68
CA GLY A 150 0.59 3.56 -23.97
C GLY A 150 -0.11 4.47 -24.97
N ALA A 151 0.60 5.00 -25.95
CA ALA A 151 -0.02 5.74 -27.05
C ALA A 151 -1.26 4.96 -27.49
N ALA A 152 -2.39 5.69 -27.65
CA ALA A 152 -3.66 5.08 -27.98
C ALA A 152 -3.45 3.97 -29.02
N PRO A 153 -4.01 2.77 -28.85
CA PRO A 153 -3.81 1.70 -29.80
C PRO A 153 -4.18 2.25 -31.18
N SER A 154 -3.24 2.23 -32.11
CA SER A 154 -3.56 2.43 -33.52
C SER A 154 -4.54 1.32 -33.84
N PHE A 155 -5.77 1.72 -34.17
CA PHE A 155 -6.85 0.82 -34.50
C PHE A 155 -6.48 0.06 -35.78
N ASP A 156 -5.81 -1.07 -35.62
CA ASP A 156 -5.58 -2.03 -36.70
C ASP A 156 -6.62 -3.15 -36.50
N PRO A 157 -7.64 -3.24 -37.36
CA PRO A 157 -8.75 -4.17 -37.18
C PRO A 157 -8.38 -5.67 -37.26
N GLY A 158 -7.11 -6.01 -37.34
CA GLY A 158 -6.62 -7.36 -37.50
C GLY A 158 -5.74 -7.91 -36.38
N VAL A 159 -5.40 -7.11 -35.36
CA VAL A 159 -4.53 -7.52 -34.26
C VAL A 159 -5.28 -7.40 -32.93
N THR A 160 -5.82 -8.51 -32.45
CA THR A 160 -6.22 -8.67 -31.06
C THR A 160 -4.95 -8.93 -30.24
N THR A 161 -4.22 -7.87 -29.88
CA THR A 161 -3.26 -7.96 -28.79
C THR A 161 -4.08 -7.95 -27.50
N GLU A 162 -4.27 -9.11 -26.89
CA GLU A 162 -4.60 -9.18 -25.47
C GLU A 162 -3.39 -8.57 -24.75
N GLU A 163 -3.48 -7.27 -24.42
CA GLU A 163 -2.46 -6.63 -23.60
C GLU A 163 -2.51 -7.35 -22.24
N ASP A 164 -1.41 -8.03 -21.91
CA ASP A 164 -1.22 -8.63 -20.60
C ASP A 164 -1.40 -7.53 -19.54
N PRO A 165 -2.41 -7.62 -18.68
CA PRO A 165 -2.67 -6.60 -17.66
C PRO A 165 -1.50 -6.44 -16.69
N GLU A 166 -0.58 -7.39 -16.65
CA GLU A 166 0.64 -7.33 -15.85
C GLU A 166 1.82 -6.72 -16.61
N ALA A 167 1.74 -6.56 -17.93
CA ALA A 167 2.80 -5.97 -18.75
C ALA A 167 2.84 -4.43 -18.63
N GLY A 168 4.02 -3.88 -18.82
CA GLY A 168 4.26 -2.43 -18.95
C GLY A 168 4.82 -1.77 -17.72
N THR A 169 5.53 -0.68 -17.96
CA THR A 169 6.18 0.13 -16.93
C THR A 169 5.16 0.80 -16.02
N ARG A 170 5.45 0.86 -14.71
CA ARG A 170 4.68 1.62 -13.72
C ARG A 170 5.58 2.69 -13.13
N LYS A 171 5.01 3.87 -12.93
CA LYS A 171 5.63 4.92 -12.15
C LYS A 171 5.05 4.87 -10.75
N VAL A 172 5.90 4.77 -9.74
CA VAL A 172 5.50 4.69 -8.35
C VAL A 172 6.08 5.86 -7.59
N THR A 173 5.23 6.61 -6.90
CA THR A 173 5.64 7.72 -6.03
C THR A 173 5.30 7.37 -4.59
N ILE A 174 6.31 7.40 -3.71
CA ILE A 174 6.19 7.05 -2.29
C ILE A 174 6.41 8.31 -1.47
N ARG A 175 5.48 8.62 -0.57
CA ARG A 175 5.59 9.65 0.46
C ARG A 175 5.47 9.02 1.83
N ALA A 176 6.38 9.38 2.72
CA ALA A 176 6.26 9.02 4.12
C ALA A 176 5.74 10.22 4.92
N VAL A 177 4.75 9.98 5.74
CA VAL A 177 4.09 10.97 6.59
C VAL A 177 4.24 10.54 8.03
N GLY A 178 4.65 11.47 8.89
CA GLY A 178 4.76 11.26 10.33
C GLY A 178 6.15 10.91 10.83
N GLN A 179 6.32 10.97 12.15
CA GLN A 179 7.60 10.81 12.83
C GLN A 179 8.16 9.39 12.75
N ARG A 180 7.29 8.39 12.59
CA ARG A 180 7.67 6.98 12.42
C ARG A 180 8.67 6.78 11.27
N TRP A 181 8.58 7.60 10.25
CA TRP A 181 9.36 7.50 9.02
C TRP A 181 10.56 8.43 8.99
N ALA A 182 10.78 9.23 10.04
CA ALA A 182 11.94 10.12 10.13
C ALA A 182 13.24 9.30 10.07
N GLY A 183 14.10 9.64 9.13
CA GLY A 183 15.39 8.95 8.92
C GLY A 183 15.33 7.63 8.16
N VAL A 184 14.17 7.19 7.68
CA VAL A 184 14.05 6.04 6.79
C VAL A 184 14.38 6.48 5.35
N ASP A 185 15.41 5.88 4.76
CA ASP A 185 15.78 6.12 3.36
C ASP A 185 14.93 5.27 2.42
N LEU A 186 13.87 5.88 1.90
CA LEU A 186 12.99 5.24 0.92
C LEU A 186 13.62 5.15 -0.47
N GLY A 187 14.65 5.97 -0.76
CA GLY A 187 15.36 5.92 -2.04
C GLY A 187 16.21 4.65 -2.21
N ALA A 188 16.63 4.04 -1.11
CA ALA A 188 17.43 2.81 -1.11
C ALA A 188 16.59 1.51 -1.25
N LEU A 189 15.28 1.60 -1.47
CA LEU A 189 14.40 0.42 -1.49
C LEU A 189 14.71 -0.58 -2.61
N LEU A 190 15.28 -0.13 -3.73
CA LEU A 190 15.61 -0.97 -4.89
C LEU A 190 17.10 -0.88 -5.29
N SER A 191 17.95 -0.40 -4.38
CA SER A 191 19.42 -0.34 -4.57
C SER A 191 20.06 -1.70 -4.37
#